data_d4d82c9cb3713771952eb9034262a1db
#
_entry.id   d4d82c9cb3713771952eb9034262a1db
#
_cell.length_a   1.000
_cell.length_b   1.000
_cell.length_c   1.000
_cell.angle_alpha   90.00
_cell.angle_beta   90.00
_cell.angle_gamma   90.00
#
_symmetry.space_group_name_H-M   'P 1'
#
loop_
_entity.id
_entity.type
_entity.pdbx_description
1 polymer ?
#
loop_
_entity_poly.entity_id
_entity_poly.type
_entity_poly.pdbx_seq_one_letter_code
_entity_poly.pdbx_strand_id
1 'polypeptide(L)'
;MTALVLTASERKLKRAEAHHLAPVVSIGHDGATAAVRRELDAALAAHGLVKVRVFSDDRAVREALLAELSSTCGAAPVQHIGKLLVLWRPPVKKASRERDDDKKPAPKVVKILKFPKSGNHRPQVKKVTVLGNMRLTASGTLKRARRRSTSLKKSVQQP
;
A
#
# COMPACT_ATOMS: atom_id res chain seq x y z
N MET A 1 -8.80 -1.74 24.41
CA MET A 1 -7.68 -0.85 24.01
C MET A 1 -8.06 0.57 24.38
N THR A 2 -7.12 1.44 24.75
CA THR A 2 -7.43 2.83 25.08
C THR A 2 -7.50 3.66 23.80
N ALA A 3 -8.48 4.56 23.69
CA ALA A 3 -8.58 5.49 22.57
C ALA A 3 -7.36 6.41 22.53
N LEU A 4 -6.84 6.66 21.34
CA LEU A 4 -5.74 7.61 21.11
C LEU A 4 -6.27 9.05 21.32
N VAL A 5 -5.45 9.90 21.93
CA VAL A 5 -5.79 11.31 22.13
C VAL A 5 -4.96 12.14 21.13
N LEU A 6 -5.64 12.96 20.35
CA LEU A 6 -5.02 13.92 19.43
C LEU A 6 -4.95 15.31 20.05
N THR A 7 -3.86 16.03 19.78
CA THR A 7 -3.77 17.46 20.09
C THR A 7 -4.76 18.27 19.24
N ALA A 8 -5.08 19.49 19.65
CA ALA A 8 -5.99 20.36 18.90
C ALA A 8 -5.50 20.66 17.47
N SER A 9 -4.19 20.86 17.30
CA SER A 9 -3.56 21.10 16.00
C SER A 9 -3.61 19.89 15.09
N GLU A 10 -3.26 18.68 15.59
CA GLU A 10 -3.36 17.44 14.84
C GLU A 10 -4.80 17.15 14.42
N ARG A 11 -5.76 17.35 15.33
CA ARG A 11 -7.18 17.17 15.03
C ARG A 11 -7.65 18.11 13.93
N LYS A 12 -7.17 19.37 13.91
CA LYS A 12 -7.46 20.34 12.86
C LYS A 12 -6.92 19.88 11.50
N LEU A 13 -5.68 19.39 11.46
CA LEU A 13 -5.08 18.84 10.24
C LEU A 13 -5.86 17.62 9.72
N LYS A 14 -6.19 16.69 10.62
CA LYS A 14 -6.95 15.47 10.25
C LYS A 14 -8.38 15.79 9.77
N ARG A 15 -9.01 16.84 10.28
CA ARG A 15 -10.29 17.33 9.76
C ARG A 15 -10.17 17.83 8.32
N ALA A 16 -9.13 18.59 8.02
CA ALA A 16 -8.89 19.10 6.67
C ALA A 16 -8.65 17.95 5.68
N GLU A 17 -7.82 16.97 6.05
CA GLU A 17 -7.59 15.76 5.25
C GLU A 17 -8.89 14.97 5.03
N ALA A 18 -9.72 14.82 6.07
CA ALA A 18 -10.98 14.08 6.01
C ALA A 18 -12.02 14.71 5.09
N HIS A 19 -11.93 16.01 4.79
CA HIS A 19 -12.94 16.72 4.00
C HIS A 19 -13.15 16.07 2.63
N HIS A 20 -12.07 15.69 1.97
CA HIS A 20 -12.09 15.11 0.62
C HIS A 20 -12.31 13.59 0.57
N LEU A 21 -12.35 12.92 1.75
CA LEU A 21 -12.52 11.47 1.80
C LEU A 21 -13.99 11.08 1.62
N ALA A 22 -14.23 10.01 0.85
CA ALA A 22 -15.52 9.33 0.85
C ALA A 22 -15.64 8.39 2.06
N PRO A 23 -16.87 8.11 2.57
CA PRO A 23 -17.07 7.10 3.59
C PRO A 23 -16.71 5.72 3.05
N VAL A 24 -15.86 4.99 3.79
CA VAL A 24 -15.41 3.64 3.42
C VAL A 24 -16.24 2.57 4.13
N VAL A 25 -16.63 2.83 5.39
CA VAL A 25 -17.39 1.90 6.21
C VAL A 25 -18.79 2.48 6.45
N SER A 26 -19.81 1.63 6.43
CA SER A 26 -21.19 1.99 6.72
C SER A 26 -21.73 1.18 7.90
N ILE A 27 -22.41 1.85 8.82
CA ILE A 27 -23.03 1.24 10.00
C ILE A 27 -24.55 1.35 9.87
N GLY A 28 -25.23 0.21 9.81
CA GLY A 28 -26.67 0.10 9.77
C GLY A 28 -27.32 0.23 11.14
N HIS A 29 -28.59 -0.21 11.22
CA HIS A 29 -29.37 -0.21 12.45
C HIS A 29 -28.82 -1.17 13.53
N ASP A 30 -28.12 -2.21 13.13
CA ASP A 30 -27.52 -3.20 14.04
C ASP A 30 -26.31 -2.66 14.82
N GLY A 31 -25.90 -1.42 14.55
CA GLY A 31 -24.79 -0.75 15.24
C GLY A 31 -23.41 -1.32 14.91
N ALA A 32 -22.52 -1.30 15.91
CA ALA A 32 -21.14 -1.76 15.77
C ALA A 32 -21.02 -3.29 15.87
N THR A 33 -21.44 -4.02 14.85
CA THR A 33 -21.31 -5.48 14.79
C THR A 33 -19.83 -5.91 14.72
N ALA A 34 -19.56 -7.19 15.01
CA ALA A 34 -18.20 -7.75 14.88
C ALA A 34 -17.63 -7.63 13.44
N ALA A 35 -18.49 -7.70 12.42
CA ALA A 35 -18.11 -7.51 11.03
C ALA A 35 -17.68 -6.07 10.76
N VAL A 36 -18.48 -5.10 11.19
CA VAL A 36 -18.17 -3.66 11.07
C VAL A 36 -16.87 -3.30 11.78
N ARG A 37 -16.63 -3.85 12.97
CA ARG A 37 -15.37 -3.61 13.71
C ARG A 37 -14.15 -4.13 12.97
N ARG A 38 -14.24 -5.33 12.39
CA ARG A 38 -13.16 -5.92 11.55
C ARG A 38 -12.89 -5.09 10.31
N GLU A 39 -13.93 -4.66 9.62
CA GLU A 39 -13.83 -3.80 8.43
C GLU A 39 -13.19 -2.46 8.77
N LEU A 40 -13.63 -1.83 9.85
CA LEU A 40 -13.06 -0.57 10.33
C LEU A 40 -11.58 -0.73 10.73
N ASP A 41 -11.23 -1.80 11.42
CA ASP A 41 -9.85 -2.08 11.81
C ASP A 41 -8.94 -2.27 10.59
N ALA A 42 -9.40 -3.02 9.60
CA ALA A 42 -8.70 -3.21 8.33
C ALA A 42 -8.55 -1.87 7.56
N ALA A 43 -9.61 -1.06 7.51
CA ALA A 43 -9.58 0.25 6.86
C ALA A 43 -8.61 1.22 7.57
N LEU A 44 -8.61 1.26 8.90
CA LEU A 44 -7.69 2.06 9.70
C LEU A 44 -6.22 1.60 9.53
N ALA A 45 -5.98 0.29 9.45
CA ALA A 45 -4.65 -0.25 9.20
C ALA A 45 -4.11 0.12 7.80
N ALA A 46 -5.01 0.21 6.81
CA ALA A 46 -4.65 0.50 5.42
C ALA A 46 -4.47 2.02 5.17
N HIS A 47 -5.38 2.83 5.67
CA HIS A 47 -5.51 4.26 5.32
C HIS A 47 -5.13 5.21 6.46
N GLY A 48 -5.20 4.76 7.69
CA GLY A 48 -4.95 5.59 8.87
C GLY A 48 -6.09 6.54 9.21
N LEU A 49 -6.66 7.25 8.26
CA LEU A 49 -7.80 8.16 8.41
C LEU A 49 -9.01 7.59 7.69
N VAL A 50 -10.10 7.35 8.41
CA VAL A 50 -11.30 6.70 7.89
C VAL A 50 -12.55 7.51 8.20
N LYS A 51 -13.41 7.68 7.21
CA LYS A 51 -14.74 8.25 7.35
C LYS A 51 -15.77 7.12 7.36
N VAL A 52 -16.62 7.10 8.38
CA VAL A 52 -17.66 6.10 8.60
C VAL A 52 -19.03 6.77 8.46
N ARG A 53 -19.95 6.17 7.76
CA ARG A 53 -21.34 6.61 7.63
C ARG A 53 -22.20 5.79 8.59
N VAL A 54 -23.00 6.48 9.42
CA VAL A 54 -23.95 5.85 10.34
C VAL A 54 -25.38 6.15 9.90
N PHE A 55 -26.20 5.13 9.77
CA PHE A 55 -27.58 5.27 9.33
C PHE A 55 -28.58 5.49 10.49
N SER A 56 -28.10 5.84 11.68
CA SER A 56 -28.94 6.23 12.80
C SER A 56 -29.28 7.73 12.75
N ASP A 57 -30.53 8.08 13.02
CA ASP A 57 -30.98 9.47 13.11
C ASP A 57 -30.73 10.07 14.50
N ASP A 58 -30.61 9.22 15.53
CA ASP A 58 -30.33 9.66 16.87
C ASP A 58 -28.85 10.07 17.06
N ARG A 59 -28.67 11.29 17.53
CA ARG A 59 -27.34 11.86 17.79
C ARG A 59 -26.62 11.17 18.94
N ALA A 60 -27.33 10.83 20.01
CA ALA A 60 -26.75 10.19 21.18
C ALA A 60 -26.19 8.81 20.81
N VAL A 61 -26.93 8.05 20.00
CA VAL A 61 -26.46 6.76 19.47
C VAL A 61 -25.18 6.92 18.64
N ARG A 62 -25.10 7.93 17.80
CA ARG A 62 -23.88 8.18 16.99
C ARG A 62 -22.67 8.57 17.83
N GLU A 63 -22.89 9.38 18.89
CA GLU A 63 -21.81 9.75 19.83
C GLU A 63 -21.34 8.54 20.63
N ALA A 64 -22.26 7.70 21.10
CA ALA A 64 -21.91 6.44 21.76
C ALA A 64 -21.14 5.49 20.86
N LEU A 65 -21.57 5.33 19.60
CA LEU A 65 -20.85 4.54 18.60
C LEU A 65 -19.43 5.08 18.32
N LEU A 66 -19.27 6.40 18.25
CA LEU A 66 -17.95 7.00 18.07
C LEU A 66 -17.02 6.67 19.24
N ALA A 67 -17.51 6.78 20.46
CA ALA A 67 -16.75 6.44 21.67
C ALA A 67 -16.41 4.94 21.74
N GLU A 68 -17.37 4.07 21.44
CA GLU A 68 -17.18 2.62 21.38
C GLU A 68 -16.14 2.22 20.35
N LEU A 69 -16.28 2.70 19.12
CA LEU A 69 -15.37 2.36 18.02
C LEU A 69 -13.95 2.90 18.25
N SER A 70 -13.83 4.11 18.82
CA SER A 70 -12.51 4.66 19.15
C SER A 70 -11.79 3.84 20.22
N SER A 71 -12.50 3.37 21.25
CA SER A 71 -11.93 2.52 22.30
C SER A 71 -11.61 1.10 21.80
N THR A 72 -12.49 0.51 21.01
CA THR A 72 -12.35 -0.87 20.52
C THR A 72 -11.22 -1.00 19.48
N CYS A 73 -11.16 -0.05 18.52
CA CYS A 73 -10.13 -0.06 17.47
C CYS A 73 -8.85 0.68 17.87
N GLY A 74 -8.75 1.25 19.07
CA GLY A 74 -7.61 2.04 19.50
C GLY A 74 -7.37 3.25 18.59
N ALA A 75 -8.44 3.90 18.12
CA ALA A 75 -8.39 5.03 17.21
C ALA A 75 -8.74 6.34 17.91
N ALA A 76 -8.23 7.46 17.42
CA ALA A 76 -8.60 8.78 17.91
C ALA A 76 -9.88 9.27 17.22
N PRO A 77 -10.87 9.79 17.96
CA PRO A 77 -12.01 10.46 17.37
C PRO A 77 -11.58 11.84 16.85
N VAL A 78 -11.76 12.07 15.56
CA VAL A 78 -11.38 13.34 14.90
C VAL A 78 -12.56 14.29 14.82
N GLN A 79 -13.70 13.82 14.33
CA GLN A 79 -14.90 14.64 14.12
C GLN A 79 -16.18 13.79 14.03
N HIS A 80 -17.30 14.39 14.47
CA HIS A 80 -18.65 13.92 14.24
C HIS A 80 -19.40 15.01 13.47
N ILE A 81 -19.87 14.72 12.26
CA ILE A 81 -20.63 15.66 11.39
C ILE A 81 -21.89 14.97 10.92
N GLY A 82 -23.04 15.29 11.51
CA GLY A 82 -24.30 14.67 11.13
C GLY A 82 -24.23 13.15 11.23
N LYS A 83 -24.41 12.44 10.13
CA LYS A 83 -24.35 10.98 10.01
C LYS A 83 -22.92 10.44 9.71
N LEU A 84 -21.90 11.30 9.77
CA LEU A 84 -20.51 10.93 9.45
C LEU A 84 -19.64 11.00 10.70
N LEU A 85 -18.90 9.94 10.94
CA LEU A 85 -17.87 9.84 11.98
C LEU A 85 -16.50 9.77 11.32
N VAL A 86 -15.53 10.47 11.86
CA VAL A 86 -14.15 10.46 11.40
C VAL A 86 -13.25 9.94 12.51
N LEU A 87 -12.52 8.87 12.20
CA LEU A 87 -11.60 8.19 13.09
C LEU A 87 -10.20 8.18 12.48
N TRP A 88 -9.19 8.29 13.34
CA TRP A 88 -7.80 8.22 12.92
C TRP A 88 -6.98 7.30 13.80
N ARG A 89 -6.10 6.54 13.17
CA ARG A 89 -5.06 5.75 13.82
C ARG A 89 -3.79 5.82 12.96
N PRO A 90 -2.57 5.90 13.55
CA PRO A 90 -1.36 5.83 12.75
C PRO A 90 -1.40 4.55 11.89
N PRO A 91 -1.25 4.66 10.55
CA PRO A 91 -1.27 3.49 9.69
C PRO A 91 -0.10 2.59 10.09
N VAL A 92 -0.38 1.29 10.20
CA VAL A 92 0.69 0.31 10.38
C VAL A 92 1.53 0.38 9.11
N LYS A 93 2.72 0.99 9.21
CA LYS A 93 3.70 0.93 8.11
C LYS A 93 3.91 -0.54 7.82
N LYS A 94 3.27 -1.06 6.77
CA LYS A 94 3.72 -2.34 6.20
C LYS A 94 5.18 -2.10 5.95
N ALA A 95 6.04 -2.85 6.66
CA ALA A 95 7.46 -2.82 6.39
C ALA A 95 7.56 -2.87 4.87
N SER A 96 7.97 -1.76 4.28
CA SER A 96 8.23 -1.74 2.84
C SER A 96 9.17 -2.92 2.70
N ARG A 97 8.75 -3.97 1.99
CA ARG A 97 9.70 -5.00 1.59
C ARG A 97 10.82 -4.18 1.01
N GLU A 98 11.91 -4.09 1.78
CA GLU A 98 13.14 -3.50 1.26
C GLU A 98 13.27 -4.16 -0.08
N ARG A 99 13.13 -3.35 -1.13
CA ARG A 99 13.35 -3.88 -2.46
C ARG A 99 14.79 -4.31 -2.38
N ASP A 100 15.00 -5.61 -2.35
CA ASP A 100 16.29 -6.25 -2.43
C ASP A 100 16.94 -5.86 -3.79
N ASP A 101 17.04 -4.56 -4.04
CA ASP A 101 17.66 -4.01 -5.25
C ASP A 101 19.15 -4.39 -5.29
N ASP A 102 19.71 -4.84 -4.16
CA ASP A 102 21.07 -5.37 -4.05
C ASP A 102 21.15 -6.90 -4.22
N LYS A 103 20.04 -7.65 -4.15
CA LYS A 103 20.05 -9.07 -4.49
C LYS A 103 20.17 -9.22 -6.00
N LYS A 104 21.36 -9.49 -6.46
CA LYS A 104 21.60 -9.89 -7.84
C LYS A 104 20.68 -11.06 -8.18
N PRO A 105 19.81 -10.96 -9.21
CA PRO A 105 18.94 -12.06 -9.57
C PRO A 105 19.75 -13.31 -9.85
N ALA A 106 19.22 -14.47 -9.45
CA ALA A 106 19.88 -15.76 -9.63
C ALA A 106 20.27 -15.99 -11.10
N PRO A 107 21.38 -16.68 -11.36
CA PRO A 107 21.79 -17.02 -12.73
C PRO A 107 20.69 -17.81 -13.44
N LYS A 108 20.35 -17.40 -14.67
CA LYS A 108 19.36 -18.13 -15.49
C LYS A 108 20.04 -18.75 -16.69
N VAL A 109 19.67 -19.97 -17.03
CA VAL A 109 20.10 -20.65 -18.26
C VAL A 109 19.12 -20.36 -19.36
N VAL A 110 19.58 -19.66 -20.42
CA VAL A 110 18.75 -19.34 -21.59
C VAL A 110 19.21 -20.21 -22.77
N LYS A 111 18.25 -20.83 -23.45
CA LYS A 111 18.50 -21.62 -24.67
C LYS A 111 18.42 -20.66 -25.87
N ILE A 112 19.49 -20.58 -26.67
CA ILE A 112 19.54 -19.77 -27.88
C ILE A 112 19.56 -20.71 -29.08
N LEU A 113 18.68 -20.46 -30.05
CA LEU A 113 18.68 -21.14 -31.35
C LEU A 113 19.61 -20.38 -32.28
N LYS A 114 20.64 -21.07 -32.80
CA LYS A 114 21.52 -20.54 -33.86
C LYS A 114 21.32 -21.34 -35.11
N PHE A 115 21.10 -20.66 -36.22
CA PHE A 115 21.05 -21.26 -37.52
C PHE A 115 22.44 -21.14 -38.18
N PRO A 116 23.10 -22.23 -38.57
CA PRO A 116 24.35 -22.18 -39.25
C PRO A 116 24.14 -21.55 -40.66
N LYS A 117 25.08 -20.73 -41.09
CA LYS A 117 25.05 -20.09 -42.45
C LYS A 117 25.33 -21.07 -43.58
N SER A 118 25.93 -22.21 -43.24
CA SER A 118 26.33 -23.23 -44.21
C SER A 118 25.95 -24.59 -43.70
N GLY A 119 25.48 -25.49 -44.56
CA GLY A 119 25.11 -26.86 -44.23
C GLY A 119 23.60 -27.08 -44.10
N ASN A 120 23.18 -28.08 -43.38
CA ASN A 120 21.83 -28.65 -43.34
C ASN A 120 20.76 -27.75 -42.63
N HIS A 121 21.01 -26.46 -42.41
CA HIS A 121 20.13 -25.44 -41.81
C HIS A 121 19.39 -25.85 -40.54
N ARG A 122 19.80 -26.94 -39.88
CA ARG A 122 19.16 -27.39 -38.64
C ARG A 122 19.56 -26.44 -37.49
N PRO A 123 18.59 -25.93 -36.74
CA PRO A 123 18.87 -25.04 -35.62
C PRO A 123 19.65 -25.77 -34.53
N GLN A 124 20.78 -25.17 -34.12
CA GLN A 124 21.55 -25.66 -32.96
C GLN A 124 21.13 -24.93 -31.69
N VAL A 125 20.85 -25.65 -30.63
CA VAL A 125 20.50 -25.12 -29.33
C VAL A 125 21.76 -24.87 -28.52
N LYS A 126 22.12 -23.62 -28.29
CA LYS A 126 23.20 -23.25 -27.38
C LYS A 126 22.63 -22.82 -26.04
N LYS A 127 23.02 -23.49 -24.95
CA LYS A 127 22.70 -23.07 -23.59
C LYS A 127 23.69 -22.00 -23.13
N VAL A 128 23.20 -20.85 -22.67
CA VAL A 128 24.03 -19.74 -22.17
C VAL A 128 23.54 -19.36 -20.77
N THR A 129 24.45 -19.36 -19.79
CA THR A 129 24.15 -18.92 -18.42
C THR A 129 24.25 -17.40 -18.37
N VAL A 130 23.14 -16.75 -18.03
CA VAL A 130 23.05 -15.29 -17.89
C VAL A 130 23.10 -14.97 -16.39
N LEU A 131 24.16 -14.33 -15.95
CA LEU A 131 24.32 -13.87 -14.56
C LEU A 131 23.39 -12.68 -14.30
N GLY A 132 23.02 -12.45 -13.05
CA GLY A 132 22.04 -11.43 -12.67
C GLY A 132 22.39 -9.98 -13.07
N ASN A 133 23.69 -9.71 -13.30
CA ASN A 133 24.19 -8.42 -13.77
C ASN A 133 24.39 -8.37 -15.31
N MET A 134 23.92 -9.37 -16.03
CA MET A 134 24.06 -9.51 -17.47
C MET A 134 22.71 -9.60 -18.15
N ARG A 135 22.65 -9.17 -19.39
CA ARG A 135 21.48 -9.32 -20.27
C ARG A 135 21.91 -9.95 -21.59
N LEU A 136 21.01 -10.70 -22.18
CA LEU A 136 21.18 -11.23 -23.52
C LEU A 136 20.65 -10.23 -24.56
N THR A 137 21.43 -9.95 -25.60
CA THR A 137 20.98 -9.15 -26.76
C THR A 137 20.20 -10.04 -27.73
N ALA A 138 19.43 -9.44 -28.64
CA ALA A 138 18.73 -10.18 -29.72
C ALA A 138 19.66 -11.05 -30.57
N SER A 139 20.91 -10.65 -30.72
CA SER A 139 21.95 -11.44 -31.42
C SER A 139 22.55 -12.58 -30.60
N GLY A 140 22.08 -12.80 -29.37
CA GLY A 140 22.58 -13.85 -28.50
C GLY A 140 23.91 -13.56 -27.79
N THR A 141 24.34 -12.28 -27.76
CA THR A 141 25.57 -11.84 -27.10
C THR A 141 25.26 -11.39 -25.64
N LEU A 142 26.10 -11.79 -24.69
CA LEU A 142 25.99 -11.34 -23.32
C LEU A 142 26.54 -9.91 -23.18
N LYS A 143 25.74 -9.00 -22.63
CA LYS A 143 26.16 -7.66 -22.25
C LYS A 143 25.89 -7.39 -20.80
N ARG A 144 26.77 -6.61 -20.15
CA ARG A 144 26.56 -6.17 -18.77
C ARG A 144 25.30 -5.31 -18.68
N ALA A 145 24.43 -5.55 -17.71
CA ALA A 145 23.27 -4.72 -17.49
C ALA A 145 23.72 -3.29 -17.13
N ARG A 146 23.15 -2.31 -17.80
CA ARG A 146 23.45 -0.90 -17.52
C ARG A 146 22.83 -0.56 -16.16
N ARG A 147 23.60 -0.04 -15.21
CA ARG A 147 23.04 0.52 -13.96
C ARG A 147 22.04 1.62 -14.33
N ARG A 148 20.84 1.56 -13.77
CA ARG A 148 19.92 2.71 -13.82
C ARG A 148 20.56 3.83 -13.03
N SER A 149 21.00 4.88 -13.70
CA SER A 149 21.37 6.13 -13.03
C SER A 149 20.06 6.83 -12.66
N THR A 150 19.79 7.02 -11.37
CA THR A 150 18.78 7.97 -10.92
C THR A 150 19.20 9.37 -11.31
N SER A 151 18.35 10.07 -12.04
CA SER A 151 18.60 11.47 -12.42
C SER A 151 18.78 12.32 -11.16
N LEU A 152 19.79 13.18 -11.12
CA LEU A 152 20.06 14.12 -10.03
C LEU A 152 18.84 14.97 -9.64
N LYS A 153 17.94 15.26 -10.59
CA LYS A 153 16.67 15.96 -10.33
C LYS A 153 15.69 15.18 -9.44
N LYS A 154 15.77 13.85 -9.38
CA LYS A 154 14.92 13.04 -8.49
C LYS A 154 15.47 12.90 -7.06
N SER A 155 16.76 13.08 -6.86
CA SER A 155 17.37 13.00 -5.52
C SER A 155 17.20 14.28 -4.68
N VAL A 156 16.91 15.41 -5.33
CA VAL A 156 16.74 16.72 -4.65
C VAL A 156 15.27 16.93 -4.20
N GLN A 157 14.33 16.10 -4.63
CA GLN A 157 12.89 16.25 -4.32
C GLN A 157 12.37 15.31 -3.22
N GLN A 158 13.26 14.63 -2.48
CA GLN A 158 12.86 13.93 -1.26
C GLN A 158 13.27 14.76 -0.04
N PRO A 159 12.27 15.31 0.70
CA PRO A 159 12.49 15.90 2.02
C PRO A 159 12.86 14.83 3.04
#